data_2458566eebc7aeb1f33b8708ed393375
#
_entry.id   2458566eebc7aeb1f33b8708ed393375
#
_cell.length_a   1.000
_cell.length_b   1.000
_cell.length_c   1.000
_cell.angle_alpha   90.00
_cell.angle_beta   90.00
_cell.angle_gamma   90.00
#
_symmetry.space_group_name_H-M   'P 1'
#
loop_
_entity.id
_entity.type
_entity.pdbx_description
1 polymer ?
#
loop_
_entity_poly.entity_id
_entity_poly.type
_entity_poly.pdbx_seq_one_letter_code
_entity_poly.pdbx_strand_id
1 'polypeptide(L)'
;MDLAVFCGSQARPVPERKERCPVLVESAFKLRYNPALDGLRGIAIVLVLLSHAHAPMFDGAFFGVDLFFVLSGFLITSLLLMEFQQHGKLDYWRFYRRRFFRLMPALALFLGTYCVVAPFLWPDLTDIYSDALVSILYLADYGIAFFDSPDTLLHMWSLSVEEHFYLVWPPLLVLLLRKATPGRVWAPLLALWVLSTLWRIFWVMQDQKFYEIFFRFDTRASGLLAGALLAALTLEKPKWIESLQSLRAYTMWFVLAVPLIMELEWDNQHAMVWGITVVECAALVVLLAVQKPTGLVYEMLTAPLFIKLGQLSYGIYLWHYPVVRYLRADYSWPVTVVLGLLISTALSALSFYTVERWAMRYRDAGSRPARQPQPRKEPALREATRGS
;
A
#
# COMPACT_ATOMS: atom_id res chain seq x y z
N MET A 1 -21.15 15.31 79.56
CA MET A 1 -22.11 16.16 78.86
C MET A 1 -21.41 16.48 77.56
N ASP A 2 -21.57 15.63 76.61
CA ASP A 2 -22.40 15.64 75.38
C ASP A 2 -22.24 16.93 74.54
N LEU A 3 -21.72 16.80 73.37
CA LEU A 3 -22.48 17.00 72.17
C LEU A 3 -21.56 16.75 70.93
N ALA A 4 -21.86 15.66 70.26
CA ALA A 4 -21.43 15.38 68.85
C ALA A 4 -22.34 16.20 67.94
N VAL A 5 -21.78 16.81 66.89
CA VAL A 5 -22.54 17.20 65.68
C VAL A 5 -21.75 16.91 64.42
N PHE A 6 -22.20 15.93 63.71
CA PHE A 6 -22.31 15.73 62.28
C PHE A 6 -21.75 16.83 61.33
N CYS A 7 -20.89 16.45 60.43
CA CYS A 7 -20.98 16.89 59.05
C CYS A 7 -20.41 15.82 58.10
N GLY A 8 -21.28 14.94 57.66
CA GLY A 8 -21.05 14.00 56.59
C GLY A 8 -21.24 14.72 55.24
N SER A 9 -20.18 15.04 54.53
CA SER A 9 -20.26 15.40 53.12
C SER A 9 -20.16 14.13 52.28
N GLN A 10 -21.31 13.62 51.85
CA GLN A 10 -21.39 12.61 50.82
C GLN A 10 -20.91 13.25 49.49
N ALA A 11 -19.66 12.99 49.09
CA ALA A 11 -19.22 13.20 47.74
C ALA A 11 -20.02 12.22 46.84
N ARG A 12 -20.89 12.77 46.00
CA ARG A 12 -21.55 12.01 44.92
C ARG A 12 -20.46 11.47 43.99
N PRO A 13 -20.50 10.17 43.62
CA PRO A 13 -19.59 9.66 42.62
C PRO A 13 -19.89 10.37 41.29
N VAL A 14 -18.89 11.04 40.73
CA VAL A 14 -18.90 11.55 39.36
C VAL A 14 -19.08 10.33 38.46
N PRO A 15 -20.11 10.26 37.59
CA PRO A 15 -20.24 9.16 36.68
C PRO A 15 -19.03 9.17 35.76
N GLU A 16 -18.14 8.19 35.86
CA GLU A 16 -17.14 7.86 34.83
C GLU A 16 -17.90 7.69 33.51
N ARG A 17 -17.78 8.67 32.66
CA ARG A 17 -18.16 8.57 31.25
C ARG A 17 -17.21 7.55 30.63
N LYS A 18 -17.52 6.27 30.75
CA LYS A 18 -16.98 5.24 29.88
C LYS A 18 -17.42 5.62 28.47
N GLU A 19 -16.61 6.39 27.78
CA GLU A 19 -16.67 6.49 26.33
C GLU A 19 -16.47 5.05 25.81
N ARG A 20 -17.59 4.39 25.55
CA ARG A 20 -17.58 3.08 24.90
C ARG A 20 -17.05 3.34 23.51
N CYS A 21 -15.77 3.09 23.29
CA CYS A 21 -15.26 2.83 21.96
C CYS A 21 -16.17 1.74 21.37
N PRO A 22 -16.81 1.95 20.22
CA PRO A 22 -17.63 0.91 19.62
C PRO A 22 -16.72 -0.27 19.33
N VAL A 23 -16.92 -1.35 20.10
CA VAL A 23 -16.15 -2.58 20.02
C VAL A 23 -16.36 -3.16 18.61
N LEU A 24 -15.34 -3.04 17.78
CA LEU A 24 -15.19 -3.93 16.65
C LEU A 24 -15.09 -5.34 17.24
N VAL A 25 -15.93 -6.24 16.73
CA VAL A 25 -16.13 -7.62 17.20
C VAL A 25 -14.78 -8.28 17.57
N GLU A 26 -14.80 -9.00 18.67
CA GLU A 26 -13.73 -9.72 19.35
C GLU A 26 -13.07 -10.82 18.49
N SER A 27 -12.49 -10.46 17.37
CA SER A 27 -11.56 -11.32 16.65
C SER A 27 -10.19 -10.66 16.70
N ALA A 28 -9.26 -11.27 17.40
CA ALA A 28 -7.86 -10.83 17.43
C ALA A 28 -7.22 -11.06 16.04
N PHE A 29 -7.67 -10.28 15.05
CA PHE A 29 -7.03 -10.25 13.74
C PHE A 29 -5.63 -9.68 13.92
N LYS A 30 -4.63 -10.54 13.84
CA LYS A 30 -3.23 -10.15 13.80
C LYS A 30 -2.77 -10.27 12.35
N LEU A 31 -2.40 -9.17 11.75
CA LEU A 31 -1.71 -9.20 10.45
C LEU A 31 -0.35 -9.90 10.68
N ARG A 32 -0.31 -11.20 10.43
CA ARG A 32 0.97 -11.93 10.38
C ARG A 32 1.66 -11.61 9.06
N TYR A 33 2.98 -11.59 9.07
CA TYR A 33 3.74 -11.52 7.84
C TYR A 33 3.27 -12.63 6.88
N ASN A 34 2.92 -12.22 5.67
CA ASN A 34 2.49 -13.15 4.62
C ASN A 34 3.40 -13.00 3.41
N PRO A 35 4.30 -13.97 3.15
CA PRO A 35 5.26 -13.88 2.06
C PRO A 35 4.61 -13.84 0.67
N ALA A 36 3.38 -14.35 0.51
CA ALA A 36 2.66 -14.29 -0.76
C ALA A 36 2.31 -12.84 -1.17
N LEU A 37 2.18 -11.90 -0.22
CA LEU A 37 1.98 -10.48 -0.54
C LEU A 37 3.25 -9.86 -1.12
N ASP A 38 4.42 -10.25 -0.63
CA ASP A 38 5.69 -9.86 -1.26
C ASP A 38 5.80 -10.50 -2.65
N GLY A 39 5.45 -11.78 -2.79
CA GLY A 39 5.43 -12.45 -4.10
C GLY A 39 4.50 -11.79 -5.11
N LEU A 40 3.33 -11.34 -4.68
CA LEU A 40 2.41 -10.59 -5.55
C LEU A 40 3.01 -9.26 -6.01
N ARG A 41 3.72 -8.55 -5.12
CA ARG A 41 4.50 -7.36 -5.51
C ARG A 41 5.62 -7.70 -6.50
N GLY A 42 6.26 -8.87 -6.33
CA GLY A 42 7.29 -9.37 -7.25
C GLY A 42 6.74 -9.63 -8.65
N ILE A 43 5.55 -10.19 -8.76
CA ILE A 43 4.87 -10.35 -10.06
C ILE A 43 4.47 -8.99 -10.63
N ALA A 44 3.88 -8.12 -9.82
CA ALA A 44 3.43 -6.80 -10.25
C ALA A 44 4.57 -5.96 -10.84
N ILE A 45 5.77 -5.98 -10.24
CA ILE A 45 6.92 -5.22 -10.77
C ILE A 45 7.46 -5.83 -12.06
N VAL A 46 7.42 -7.14 -12.25
CA VAL A 46 7.79 -7.78 -13.52
C VAL A 46 6.82 -7.39 -14.62
N LEU A 47 5.49 -7.37 -14.35
CA LEU A 47 4.49 -6.91 -15.31
C LEU A 47 4.74 -5.46 -15.73
N VAL A 48 4.97 -4.56 -14.77
CA VAL A 48 5.28 -3.15 -15.05
C VAL A 48 6.51 -3.01 -15.96
N LEU A 49 7.55 -3.81 -15.71
CA LEU A 49 8.75 -3.78 -16.51
C LEU A 49 8.50 -4.32 -17.93
N LEU A 50 7.72 -5.39 -18.07
CA LEU A 50 7.32 -5.94 -19.38
C LEU A 50 6.55 -4.91 -20.22
N SER A 51 5.61 -4.19 -19.59
CA SER A 51 4.85 -3.11 -20.24
C SER A 51 5.79 -2.01 -20.76
N HIS A 52 6.70 -1.51 -19.92
CA HIS A 52 7.62 -0.44 -20.33
C HIS A 52 8.70 -0.88 -21.34
N ALA A 53 9.00 -2.18 -21.39
CA ALA A 53 9.86 -2.77 -22.40
C ALA A 53 9.15 -3.05 -23.73
N HIS A 54 7.85 -2.73 -23.83
CA HIS A 54 7.01 -3.02 -25.01
C HIS A 54 7.07 -4.50 -25.41
N ALA A 55 6.99 -5.40 -24.43
CA ALA A 55 6.99 -6.83 -24.69
C ALA A 55 5.69 -7.25 -25.40
N PRO A 56 5.76 -7.86 -26.61
CA PRO A 56 4.56 -8.32 -27.32
C PRO A 56 3.70 -9.24 -26.47
N MET A 57 2.39 -9.21 -26.65
CA MET A 57 1.40 -9.96 -25.87
C MET A 57 1.28 -9.53 -24.37
N PHE A 58 1.95 -8.48 -23.96
CA PHE A 58 1.90 -7.93 -22.61
C PHE A 58 1.43 -6.46 -22.59
N ASP A 59 0.59 -6.06 -23.55
CA ASP A 59 0.10 -4.68 -23.64
C ASP A 59 -0.64 -4.25 -22.38
N GLY A 60 -1.46 -5.14 -21.79
CA GLY A 60 -2.12 -4.92 -20.52
C GLY A 60 -1.25 -5.08 -19.27
N ALA A 61 0.06 -5.31 -19.39
CA ALA A 61 0.94 -5.48 -18.22
C ALA A 61 1.07 -4.20 -17.37
N PHE A 62 0.67 -3.03 -17.89
CA PHE A 62 0.54 -1.79 -17.12
C PHE A 62 -0.41 -1.93 -15.92
N PHE A 63 -1.39 -2.86 -15.96
CA PHE A 63 -2.23 -3.19 -14.82
C PHE A 63 -1.46 -3.76 -13.60
N GLY A 64 -0.17 -4.06 -13.75
CA GLY A 64 0.71 -4.33 -12.61
C GLY A 64 0.69 -3.21 -11.56
N VAL A 65 0.47 -1.96 -11.97
CA VAL A 65 0.31 -0.81 -11.07
C VAL A 65 -0.97 -0.94 -10.23
N ASP A 66 -2.07 -1.42 -10.82
CA ASP A 66 -3.33 -1.60 -10.11
C ASP A 66 -3.25 -2.68 -9.03
N LEU A 67 -2.43 -3.72 -9.24
CA LEU A 67 -2.10 -4.70 -8.19
C LEU A 67 -1.39 -4.02 -7.00
N PHE A 68 -0.46 -3.08 -7.25
CA PHE A 68 0.16 -2.31 -6.17
C PHE A 68 -0.86 -1.44 -5.44
N PHE A 69 -1.77 -0.78 -6.14
CA PHE A 69 -2.81 0.05 -5.51
C PHE A 69 -3.71 -0.77 -4.58
N VAL A 70 -4.21 -1.91 -5.04
CA VAL A 70 -5.06 -2.79 -4.21
C VAL A 70 -4.29 -3.32 -2.99
N LEU A 71 -3.03 -3.75 -3.18
CA LEU A 71 -2.15 -4.18 -2.08
C LEU A 71 -1.90 -3.07 -1.08
N SER A 72 -1.59 -1.86 -1.55
CA SER A 72 -1.32 -0.69 -0.70
C SER A 72 -2.55 -0.31 0.11
N GLY A 73 -3.72 -0.24 -0.52
CA GLY A 73 -4.99 0.01 0.15
C GLY A 73 -5.30 -1.01 1.24
N PHE A 74 -5.13 -2.31 0.92
CA PHE A 74 -5.34 -3.40 1.87
C PHE A 74 -4.39 -3.34 3.07
N LEU A 75 -3.08 -3.21 2.83
CA LEU A 75 -2.07 -3.25 3.89
C LEU A 75 -2.17 -2.03 4.81
N ILE A 76 -2.29 -0.83 4.25
CA ILE A 76 -2.35 0.39 5.04
C ILE A 76 -3.64 0.43 5.86
N THR A 77 -4.77 0.12 5.26
CA THR A 77 -6.06 0.11 5.97
C THR A 77 -6.07 -0.95 7.07
N SER A 78 -5.53 -2.16 6.81
CA SER A 78 -5.41 -3.19 7.83
C SER A 78 -4.58 -2.72 9.03
N LEU A 79 -3.43 -2.07 8.79
CA LEU A 79 -2.58 -1.53 9.87
C LEU A 79 -3.30 -0.45 10.68
N LEU A 80 -3.98 0.49 10.01
CA LEU A 80 -4.71 1.57 10.66
C LEU A 80 -5.91 1.06 11.45
N LEU A 81 -6.67 0.11 10.90
CA LEU A 81 -7.81 -0.52 11.60
C LEU A 81 -7.34 -1.26 12.86
N MET A 82 -6.24 -2.00 12.78
CA MET A 82 -5.66 -2.69 13.94
C MET A 82 -5.17 -1.72 15.01
N GLU A 83 -4.49 -0.64 14.62
CA GLU A 83 -4.04 0.39 15.56
C GLU A 83 -5.23 1.07 16.25
N PHE A 84 -6.27 1.42 15.47
CA PHE A 84 -7.47 2.02 16.01
C PHE A 84 -8.23 1.05 16.96
N GLN A 85 -8.30 -0.24 16.60
CA GLN A 85 -8.93 -1.26 17.45
C GLN A 85 -8.20 -1.44 18.78
N GLN A 86 -6.86 -1.38 18.77
CA GLN A 86 -6.03 -1.56 19.97
C GLN A 86 -6.01 -0.33 20.87
N HIS A 87 -6.02 0.89 20.30
CA HIS A 87 -5.76 2.12 21.04
C HIS A 87 -6.93 3.13 21.03
N GLY A 88 -7.99 2.90 20.25
CA GLY A 88 -9.11 3.83 20.05
C GLY A 88 -8.74 5.12 19.29
N LYS A 89 -7.51 5.25 18.85
CA LYS A 89 -6.95 6.41 18.14
C LYS A 89 -5.79 6.00 17.23
N LEU A 90 -5.49 6.84 16.25
CA LEU A 90 -4.29 6.69 15.42
C LEU A 90 -3.20 7.68 15.84
N ASP A 91 -1.98 7.24 15.82
CA ASP A 91 -0.79 8.10 15.95
C ASP A 91 -0.34 8.53 14.54
N TYR A 92 -0.90 9.64 14.05
CA TYR A 92 -0.60 10.19 12.73
C TYR A 92 0.89 10.49 12.55
N TRP A 93 1.54 11.07 13.58
CA TRP A 93 2.96 11.39 13.51
C TRP A 93 3.81 10.15 13.31
N ARG A 94 3.53 9.10 14.07
CA ARG A 94 4.20 7.80 13.94
C ARG A 94 3.96 7.18 12.56
N PHE A 95 2.74 7.27 12.04
CA PHE A 95 2.39 6.76 10.72
C PHE A 95 3.19 7.48 9.63
N TYR A 96 3.10 8.82 9.53
CA TYR A 96 3.79 9.59 8.49
C TYR A 96 5.31 9.51 8.61
N ARG A 97 5.86 9.55 9.82
CA ARG A 97 7.29 9.38 10.04
C ARG A 97 7.80 8.02 9.52
N ARG A 98 7.07 6.92 9.79
CA ARG A 98 7.44 5.59 9.31
C ARG A 98 7.43 5.49 7.79
N ARG A 99 6.49 6.14 7.13
CA ARG A 99 6.43 6.19 5.67
C ARG A 99 7.55 7.04 5.10
N PHE A 100 7.75 8.23 5.64
CA PHE A 100 8.83 9.12 5.23
C PHE A 100 10.19 8.40 5.21
N PHE A 101 10.59 7.79 6.32
CA PHE A 101 11.86 7.06 6.39
C PHE A 101 11.91 5.77 5.55
N ARG A 102 10.78 5.29 5.08
CA ARG A 102 10.72 4.13 4.18
C ARG A 102 10.89 4.52 2.71
N LEU A 103 10.34 5.64 2.29
CA LEU A 103 10.19 5.99 0.87
C LEU A 103 11.13 7.11 0.44
N MET A 104 11.20 8.21 1.20
CA MET A 104 11.97 9.40 0.84
C MET A 104 13.46 9.16 0.64
N PRO A 105 14.18 8.37 1.45
CA PRO A 105 15.61 8.18 1.26
C PRO A 105 15.97 7.54 -0.07
N ALA A 106 15.22 6.52 -0.50
CA ALA A 106 15.43 5.88 -1.81
C ALA A 106 15.04 6.82 -2.95
N LEU A 107 13.92 7.54 -2.83
CA LEU A 107 13.50 8.53 -3.81
C LEU A 107 14.52 9.64 -3.98
N ALA A 108 15.04 10.21 -2.89
CA ALA A 108 16.04 11.26 -2.94
C ALA A 108 17.35 10.79 -3.59
N LEU A 109 17.79 9.55 -3.27
CA LEU A 109 18.96 8.95 -3.92
C LEU A 109 18.71 8.76 -5.42
N PHE A 110 17.56 8.23 -5.81
CA PHE A 110 17.18 8.02 -7.20
C PHE A 110 17.16 9.34 -7.98
N LEU A 111 16.42 10.33 -7.49
CA LEU A 111 16.30 11.63 -8.17
C LEU A 111 17.61 12.41 -8.18
N GLY A 112 18.41 12.35 -7.10
CA GLY A 112 19.74 12.93 -7.07
C GLY A 112 20.67 12.30 -8.12
N THR A 113 20.64 10.97 -8.24
CA THR A 113 21.41 10.27 -9.30
C THR A 113 20.88 10.60 -10.68
N TYR A 114 19.56 10.65 -10.86
CA TYR A 114 18.92 11.03 -12.11
C TYR A 114 19.36 12.44 -12.56
N CYS A 115 19.31 13.44 -11.69
CA CYS A 115 19.76 14.81 -12.01
C CYS A 115 21.23 14.90 -12.42
N VAL A 116 22.07 14.00 -11.92
CA VAL A 116 23.50 13.97 -12.30
C VAL A 116 23.73 13.21 -13.60
N VAL A 117 23.03 12.08 -13.81
CA VAL A 117 23.33 11.15 -14.91
C VAL A 117 22.51 11.48 -16.16
N ALA A 118 21.26 11.91 -16.02
CA ALA A 118 20.37 12.15 -17.16
C ALA A 118 20.92 13.17 -18.20
N PRO A 119 21.58 14.27 -17.82
CA PRO A 119 22.18 15.19 -18.80
C PRO A 119 23.21 14.56 -19.71
N PHE A 120 23.88 13.48 -19.29
CA PHE A 120 24.85 12.76 -20.10
C PHE A 120 24.22 11.68 -20.97
N LEU A 121 23.13 11.06 -20.49
CA LEU A 121 22.42 10.02 -21.24
C LEU A 121 21.46 10.60 -22.28
N TRP A 122 20.88 11.74 -21.97
CA TRP A 122 19.88 12.44 -22.79
C TRP A 122 20.21 13.94 -22.86
N PRO A 123 21.24 14.36 -23.60
CA PRO A 123 21.71 15.76 -23.62
C PRO A 123 20.68 16.74 -24.20
N ASP A 124 19.72 16.25 -24.95
CA ASP A 124 18.67 17.08 -25.57
C ASP A 124 17.49 17.36 -24.64
N LEU A 125 17.45 16.74 -23.45
CA LEU A 125 16.37 16.97 -22.47
C LEU A 125 16.61 18.28 -21.70
N THR A 126 15.60 19.16 -21.70
CA THR A 126 15.67 20.47 -21.04
C THR A 126 15.07 20.45 -19.63
N ASP A 127 14.11 19.54 -19.36
CA ASP A 127 13.24 19.59 -18.18
C ASP A 127 13.63 18.63 -17.05
N ILE A 128 14.87 18.12 -17.06
CA ILE A 128 15.37 17.13 -16.09
C ILE A 128 15.14 17.56 -14.64
N TYR A 129 15.44 18.83 -14.32
CA TYR A 129 15.35 19.32 -12.94
C TYR A 129 13.93 19.65 -12.52
N SER A 130 13.09 20.17 -13.44
CA SER A 130 11.66 20.37 -13.18
C SER A 130 10.94 19.05 -13.01
N ASP A 131 11.23 18.05 -13.84
CA ASP A 131 10.70 16.69 -13.71
C ASP A 131 11.07 16.06 -12.36
N ALA A 132 12.32 16.23 -11.92
CA ALA A 132 12.76 15.77 -10.62
C ALA A 132 12.06 16.50 -9.47
N LEU A 133 11.83 17.82 -9.60
CA LEU A 133 11.13 18.61 -8.60
C LEU A 133 9.66 18.21 -8.48
N VAL A 134 8.95 18.06 -9.61
CA VAL A 134 7.56 17.59 -9.61
C VAL A 134 7.45 16.19 -9.01
N SER A 135 8.41 15.31 -9.31
CA SER A 135 8.46 13.94 -8.79
C SER A 135 8.71 13.86 -7.29
N ILE A 136 9.64 14.67 -6.73
CA ILE A 136 9.94 14.65 -5.29
C ILE A 136 8.81 15.26 -4.45
N LEU A 137 8.02 16.15 -5.05
CA LEU A 137 6.84 16.73 -4.44
C LEU A 137 5.59 15.84 -4.57
N TYR A 138 5.71 14.67 -5.22
CA TYR A 138 4.60 13.78 -5.53
C TYR A 138 3.44 14.47 -6.27
N LEU A 139 3.76 15.31 -7.23
CA LEU A 139 2.78 16.02 -8.08
C LEU A 139 2.75 15.49 -9.51
N ALA A 140 3.44 14.38 -9.79
CA ALA A 140 3.59 13.83 -11.14
C ALA A 140 2.26 13.37 -11.75
N ASP A 141 1.29 12.94 -10.95
CA ASP A 141 -0.04 12.53 -11.40
C ASP A 141 -0.83 13.67 -12.06
N TYR A 142 -0.94 14.81 -11.40
CA TYR A 142 -1.58 16.00 -11.94
C TYR A 142 -0.66 16.79 -12.90
N GLY A 143 0.66 16.69 -12.69
CA GLY A 143 1.65 17.28 -13.59
C GLY A 143 1.54 16.70 -15.00
N ILE A 144 1.50 15.38 -15.12
CA ILE A 144 1.32 14.70 -16.42
C ILE A 144 -0.07 14.97 -17.00
N ALA A 145 -1.11 14.91 -16.15
CA ALA A 145 -2.49 15.06 -16.62
C ALA A 145 -2.76 16.44 -17.25
N PHE A 146 -2.14 17.51 -16.77
CA PHE A 146 -2.51 18.88 -17.15
C PHE A 146 -1.35 19.73 -17.69
N PHE A 147 -0.09 19.30 -17.51
CA PHE A 147 1.09 20.12 -17.80
C PHE A 147 2.17 19.35 -18.56
N ASP A 148 1.90 18.12 -18.99
CA ASP A 148 2.83 17.23 -19.70
C ASP A 148 4.19 17.04 -18.97
N SER A 149 4.20 17.12 -17.63
CA SER A 149 5.40 17.00 -16.79
C SER A 149 5.12 16.11 -15.56
N PRO A 150 6.01 15.17 -15.23
CA PRO A 150 7.31 14.89 -15.86
C PRO A 150 7.18 13.98 -17.10
N ASP A 151 7.84 14.31 -18.18
CA ASP A 151 7.93 13.44 -19.37
C ASP A 151 8.88 12.26 -19.16
N THR A 152 10.07 12.55 -18.64
CA THR A 152 11.14 11.54 -18.52
C THR A 152 10.99 10.63 -17.29
N LEU A 153 10.19 11.02 -16.33
CA LEU A 153 9.88 10.28 -15.10
C LEU A 153 8.39 9.91 -15.03
N LEU A 154 7.81 9.58 -16.19
CA LEU A 154 6.38 9.27 -16.33
C LEU A 154 5.86 8.32 -15.24
N HIS A 155 6.61 7.25 -14.89
CA HIS A 155 6.21 6.26 -13.89
C HIS A 155 5.97 6.84 -12.49
N MET A 156 6.46 8.05 -12.19
CA MET A 156 6.29 8.69 -10.88
C MET A 156 4.83 9.06 -10.54
N TRP A 157 3.94 9.06 -11.55
CA TRP A 157 2.52 9.35 -11.35
C TRP A 157 1.87 8.41 -10.32
N SER A 158 2.17 7.12 -10.39
CA SER A 158 1.52 6.14 -9.52
C SER A 158 1.98 6.26 -8.06
N LEU A 159 3.24 6.64 -7.83
CA LEU A 159 3.74 6.96 -6.49
C LEU A 159 3.07 8.23 -5.94
N SER A 160 2.79 9.22 -6.81
CA SER A 160 2.03 10.41 -6.42
C SER A 160 0.60 10.04 -5.99
N VAL A 161 -0.08 9.20 -6.77
CA VAL A 161 -1.41 8.67 -6.42
C VAL A 161 -1.41 7.96 -5.06
N GLU A 162 -0.41 7.10 -4.81
CA GLU A 162 -0.28 6.42 -3.52
C GLU A 162 -0.04 7.40 -2.36
N GLU A 163 0.85 8.37 -2.51
CA GLU A 163 1.17 9.34 -1.45
C GLU A 163 0.00 10.28 -1.17
N HIS A 164 -0.77 10.70 -2.18
CA HIS A 164 -2.03 11.43 -1.98
C HIS A 164 -3.03 10.61 -1.15
N PHE A 165 -3.17 9.32 -1.47
CA PHE A 165 -4.00 8.43 -0.66
C PHE A 165 -3.49 8.34 0.78
N TYR A 166 -2.19 8.14 1.00
CA TYR A 166 -1.63 8.05 2.34
C TYR A 166 -1.77 9.33 3.15
N LEU A 167 -1.77 10.48 2.48
CA LEU A 167 -2.00 11.76 3.15
C LEU A 167 -3.44 11.91 3.65
N VAL A 168 -4.39 11.57 2.78
CA VAL A 168 -5.84 11.79 3.05
C VAL A 168 -6.46 10.63 3.84
N TRP A 169 -5.97 9.41 3.64
CA TRP A 169 -6.64 8.20 4.11
C TRP A 169 -6.73 8.06 5.64
N PRO A 170 -5.67 8.26 6.44
CA PRO A 170 -5.75 8.06 7.88
C PRO A 170 -6.79 8.96 8.57
N PRO A 171 -6.87 10.28 8.31
CA PRO A 171 -7.92 11.12 8.89
C PRO A 171 -9.32 10.78 8.37
N LEU A 172 -9.46 10.44 7.07
CA LEU A 172 -10.73 10.02 6.50
C LEU A 172 -11.22 8.71 7.13
N LEU A 173 -10.34 7.72 7.28
CA LEU A 173 -10.68 6.45 7.92
C LEU A 173 -11.15 6.65 9.37
N VAL A 174 -10.49 7.50 10.16
CA VAL A 174 -10.94 7.83 11.53
C VAL A 174 -12.32 8.48 11.52
N LEU A 175 -12.57 9.39 10.57
CA LEU A 175 -13.89 10.01 10.42
C LEU A 175 -14.97 8.95 10.12
N LEU A 176 -14.69 8.01 9.22
CA LEU A 176 -15.59 6.91 8.90
C LEU A 176 -15.82 5.99 10.11
N LEU A 177 -14.75 5.62 10.83
CA LEU A 177 -14.82 4.78 12.04
C LEU A 177 -15.65 5.42 13.16
N ARG A 178 -15.64 6.74 13.28
CA ARG A 178 -16.42 7.48 14.28
C ARG A 178 -17.89 7.67 13.89
N LYS A 179 -18.17 7.76 12.58
CA LYS A 179 -19.55 8.01 12.08
C LYS A 179 -20.30 6.74 11.70
N ALA A 180 -19.60 5.70 11.26
CA ALA A 180 -20.23 4.45 10.86
C ALA A 180 -20.75 3.67 12.07
N THR A 181 -21.83 2.93 11.87
CA THR A 181 -22.29 1.94 12.85
C THR A 181 -21.19 0.90 13.07
N PRO A 182 -20.91 0.47 14.32
CA PRO A 182 -19.94 -0.57 14.61
C PRO A 182 -20.17 -1.83 13.77
N GLY A 183 -19.10 -2.37 13.17
CA GLY A 183 -19.15 -3.55 12.30
C GLY A 183 -19.77 -3.28 10.91
N ARG A 184 -19.89 -2.00 10.48
CA ARG A 184 -20.42 -1.59 9.18
C ARG A 184 -19.54 -0.57 8.45
N VAL A 185 -18.26 -0.43 8.81
CA VAL A 185 -17.33 0.47 8.12
C VAL A 185 -17.10 0.04 6.68
N TRP A 186 -17.24 -1.26 6.38
CA TRP A 186 -17.20 -1.77 5.01
C TRP A 186 -18.22 -1.10 4.07
N ALA A 187 -19.40 -0.69 4.56
CA ALA A 187 -20.45 -0.12 3.70
C ALA A 187 -20.07 1.25 3.10
N PRO A 188 -19.62 2.26 3.88
CA PRO A 188 -19.11 3.50 3.28
C PRO A 188 -17.86 3.28 2.43
N LEU A 189 -17.01 2.28 2.71
CA LEU A 189 -15.87 1.94 1.85
C LEU A 189 -16.32 1.36 0.51
N LEU A 190 -17.33 0.50 0.51
CA LEU A 190 -17.96 0.02 -0.73
C LEU A 190 -18.54 1.20 -1.54
N ALA A 191 -19.24 2.11 -0.87
CA ALA A 191 -19.79 3.30 -1.54
C ALA A 191 -18.68 4.17 -2.15
N LEU A 192 -17.58 4.41 -1.44
CA LEU A 192 -16.43 5.16 -1.95
C LEU A 192 -15.78 4.47 -3.15
N TRP A 193 -15.61 3.14 -3.12
CA TRP A 193 -15.08 2.38 -4.25
C TRP A 193 -15.98 2.49 -5.49
N VAL A 194 -17.29 2.29 -5.31
CA VAL A 194 -18.26 2.41 -6.40
C VAL A 194 -18.27 3.84 -6.94
N LEU A 195 -18.31 4.85 -6.09
CA LEU A 195 -18.31 6.27 -6.50
C LEU A 195 -17.01 6.64 -7.25
N SER A 196 -15.86 6.17 -6.79
CA SER A 196 -14.57 6.40 -7.49
C SER A 196 -14.56 5.72 -8.86
N THR A 197 -15.10 4.51 -8.97
CA THR A 197 -15.24 3.80 -10.26
C THR A 197 -16.19 4.55 -11.20
N LEU A 198 -17.36 4.97 -10.71
CA LEU A 198 -18.32 5.73 -11.50
C LEU A 198 -17.77 7.10 -11.92
N TRP A 199 -16.97 7.74 -11.06
CA TRP A 199 -16.29 9.00 -11.35
C TRP A 199 -15.31 8.86 -12.52
N ARG A 200 -14.50 7.79 -12.52
CA ARG A 200 -13.61 7.46 -13.64
C ARG A 200 -14.41 7.24 -14.93
N ILE A 201 -15.46 6.42 -14.89
CA ILE A 201 -16.31 6.12 -16.05
C ILE A 201 -16.96 7.41 -16.57
N PHE A 202 -17.45 8.27 -15.68
CA PHE A 202 -18.03 9.57 -16.05
C PHE A 202 -17.05 10.41 -16.88
N TRP A 203 -15.78 10.54 -16.45
CA TRP A 203 -14.79 11.30 -17.19
C TRP A 203 -14.43 10.68 -18.55
N VAL A 204 -14.39 9.36 -18.65
CA VAL A 204 -14.21 8.67 -19.93
C VAL A 204 -15.37 8.98 -20.89
N MET A 205 -16.60 9.04 -20.38
CA MET A 205 -17.78 9.35 -21.19
C MET A 205 -17.87 10.83 -21.60
N GLN A 206 -17.10 11.72 -20.98
CA GLN A 206 -17.01 13.14 -21.37
C GLN A 206 -16.00 13.39 -22.49
N ASP A 207 -15.46 12.34 -23.10
CA ASP A 207 -14.46 12.42 -24.20
C ASP A 207 -13.21 13.26 -23.83
N GLN A 208 -12.83 13.21 -22.56
CA GLN A 208 -11.61 13.86 -22.10
C GLN A 208 -10.37 13.13 -22.63
N LYS A 209 -9.27 13.84 -22.75
CA LYS A 209 -8.00 13.24 -23.17
C LYS A 209 -7.62 12.10 -22.23
N PHE A 210 -7.07 11.03 -22.81
CA PHE A 210 -6.67 9.85 -22.05
C PHE A 210 -5.77 10.20 -20.85
N TYR A 211 -4.74 11.04 -21.06
CA TYR A 211 -3.81 11.47 -20.01
C TYR A 211 -4.49 12.17 -18.84
N GLU A 212 -5.50 12.99 -19.13
CA GLU A 212 -6.29 13.70 -18.11
C GLU A 212 -7.16 12.77 -17.24
N ILE A 213 -7.31 11.50 -17.63
CA ILE A 213 -8.08 10.52 -16.87
C ILE A 213 -7.16 9.49 -16.24
N PHE A 214 -6.18 8.99 -17.01
CA PHE A 214 -5.39 7.83 -16.61
C PHE A 214 -4.46 8.10 -15.41
N PHE A 215 -3.88 9.30 -15.31
CA PHE A 215 -2.83 9.59 -14.32
C PHE A 215 -3.35 10.18 -13.02
N ARG A 216 -4.52 10.78 -12.98
CA ARG A 216 -5.03 11.54 -11.82
C ARG A 216 -5.38 10.65 -10.62
N PHE A 217 -5.07 11.14 -9.43
CA PHE A 217 -5.45 10.48 -8.17
C PHE A 217 -6.95 10.21 -8.05
N ASP A 218 -7.82 11.19 -8.35
CA ASP A 218 -9.26 11.09 -8.17
C ASP A 218 -9.93 10.03 -9.07
N THR A 219 -9.34 9.73 -10.23
CA THR A 219 -9.83 8.71 -11.17
C THR A 219 -9.18 7.33 -10.93
N ARG A 220 -8.07 7.28 -10.18
CA ARG A 220 -7.28 6.05 -9.94
C ARG A 220 -7.36 5.55 -8.50
N ALA A 221 -8.02 6.29 -7.60
CA ALA A 221 -8.15 5.90 -6.20
C ALA A 221 -8.94 4.60 -5.98
N SER A 222 -9.70 4.12 -6.99
CA SER A 222 -10.55 2.91 -6.87
C SER A 222 -9.77 1.68 -6.44
N GLY A 223 -8.58 1.42 -6.98
CA GLY A 223 -7.75 0.28 -6.56
C GLY A 223 -7.37 0.31 -5.08
N LEU A 224 -6.95 1.48 -4.58
CA LEU A 224 -6.64 1.69 -3.17
C LEU A 224 -7.88 1.51 -2.27
N LEU A 225 -9.04 2.01 -2.72
CA LEU A 225 -10.32 1.85 -2.01
C LEU A 225 -10.83 0.41 -2.03
N ALA A 226 -10.63 -0.33 -3.12
CA ALA A 226 -10.93 -1.77 -3.20
C ALA A 226 -10.13 -2.55 -2.16
N GLY A 227 -8.82 -2.30 -2.07
CA GLY A 227 -7.97 -2.89 -1.04
C GLY A 227 -8.41 -2.53 0.38
N ALA A 228 -8.77 -1.26 0.61
CA ALA A 228 -9.29 -0.79 1.90
C ALA A 228 -10.61 -1.47 2.29
N LEU A 229 -11.51 -1.66 1.33
CA LEU A 229 -12.76 -2.39 1.50
C LEU A 229 -12.50 -3.85 1.95
N LEU A 230 -11.57 -4.54 1.28
CA LEU A 230 -11.20 -5.90 1.67
C LEU A 230 -10.65 -5.97 3.08
N ALA A 231 -9.82 -5.01 3.49
CA ALA A 231 -9.28 -4.92 4.84
C ALA A 231 -10.41 -4.80 5.89
N ALA A 232 -11.39 -3.93 5.65
CA ALA A 232 -12.54 -3.77 6.53
C ALA A 232 -13.42 -5.02 6.57
N LEU A 233 -13.71 -5.63 5.42
CA LEU A 233 -14.47 -6.88 5.34
C LEU A 233 -13.79 -8.03 6.10
N THR A 234 -12.47 -8.15 5.96
CA THR A 234 -11.69 -9.17 6.66
C THR A 234 -11.81 -9.04 8.18
N LEU A 235 -11.84 -7.80 8.68
CA LEU A 235 -11.95 -7.52 10.11
C LEU A 235 -13.39 -7.64 10.63
N GLU A 236 -14.36 -7.11 9.88
CA GLU A 236 -15.75 -6.96 10.37
C GLU A 236 -16.66 -8.12 10.00
N LYS A 237 -16.35 -8.86 8.93
CA LYS A 237 -17.18 -9.94 8.38
C LYS A 237 -16.39 -11.23 8.13
N PRO A 238 -15.69 -11.77 9.14
CA PRO A 238 -14.82 -12.94 8.95
C PRO A 238 -15.58 -14.14 8.37
N LYS A 239 -16.83 -14.36 8.74
CA LYS A 239 -17.66 -15.45 8.19
C LYS A 239 -17.92 -15.29 6.68
N TRP A 240 -18.11 -14.05 6.19
CA TRP A 240 -18.25 -13.80 4.75
C TRP A 240 -16.94 -14.09 4.02
N ILE A 241 -15.83 -13.68 4.61
CA ILE A 241 -14.49 -13.94 4.07
C ILE A 241 -14.22 -15.46 4.02
N GLU A 242 -14.55 -16.20 5.06
CA GLU A 242 -14.43 -17.66 5.08
C GLU A 242 -15.29 -18.32 3.98
N SER A 243 -16.52 -17.86 3.79
CA SER A 243 -17.42 -18.33 2.73
C SER A 243 -16.85 -18.02 1.34
N LEU A 244 -16.33 -16.80 1.13
CA LEU A 244 -15.69 -16.40 -0.14
C LEU A 244 -14.40 -17.19 -0.39
N GLN A 245 -13.67 -17.54 0.67
CA GLN A 245 -12.47 -18.36 0.55
C GLN A 245 -12.77 -19.80 0.10
N SER A 246 -13.99 -20.28 0.21
CA SER A 246 -14.38 -21.58 -0.36
C SER A 246 -14.37 -21.55 -1.90
N LEU A 247 -14.47 -20.36 -2.49
CA LEU A 247 -14.42 -20.14 -3.95
C LEU A 247 -13.00 -20.15 -4.54
N ARG A 248 -11.99 -20.60 -3.77
CA ARG A 248 -10.59 -20.65 -4.22
C ARG A 248 -10.37 -21.42 -5.53
N ALA A 249 -11.17 -22.43 -5.80
CA ALA A 249 -11.09 -23.18 -7.04
C ALA A 249 -11.30 -22.26 -8.27
N TYR A 250 -12.05 -21.18 -8.11
CA TYR A 250 -12.31 -20.21 -9.18
C TYR A 250 -11.18 -19.18 -9.34
N THR A 251 -10.24 -19.09 -8.38
CA THR A 251 -9.09 -18.19 -8.46
C THR A 251 -8.24 -18.46 -9.70
N MET A 252 -8.13 -19.72 -10.08
CA MET A 252 -7.39 -20.15 -11.26
C MET A 252 -8.05 -19.63 -12.55
N TRP A 253 -9.38 -19.54 -12.59
CA TRP A 253 -10.11 -18.99 -13.74
C TRP A 253 -9.87 -17.49 -13.89
N PHE A 254 -9.79 -16.76 -12.77
CA PHE A 254 -9.42 -15.33 -12.79
C PHE A 254 -7.99 -15.13 -13.26
N VAL A 255 -7.05 -15.94 -12.81
CA VAL A 255 -5.66 -15.91 -13.30
C VAL A 255 -5.58 -16.22 -14.80
N LEU A 256 -6.40 -17.14 -15.29
CA LEU A 256 -6.49 -17.47 -16.74
C LEU A 256 -7.21 -16.38 -17.54
N ALA A 257 -8.09 -15.59 -16.93
CA ALA A 257 -8.72 -14.43 -17.59
C ALA A 257 -7.78 -13.23 -17.71
N VAL A 258 -6.73 -13.16 -16.88
CA VAL A 258 -5.71 -12.11 -16.93
C VAL A 258 -5.07 -11.97 -18.32
N PRO A 259 -4.67 -13.04 -19.05
CA PRO A 259 -4.14 -12.91 -20.40
C PRO A 259 -5.09 -12.21 -21.38
N LEU A 260 -6.40 -12.45 -21.26
CA LEU A 260 -7.41 -11.78 -22.09
C LEU A 260 -7.45 -10.27 -21.83
N ILE A 261 -7.22 -9.86 -20.58
CA ILE A 261 -7.13 -8.46 -20.19
C ILE A 261 -5.79 -7.89 -20.63
N MET A 262 -4.75 -8.72 -20.70
CA MET A 262 -3.39 -8.31 -21.09
C MET A 262 -3.26 -7.90 -22.56
N GLU A 263 -4.23 -8.23 -23.40
CA GLU A 263 -4.31 -7.74 -24.79
C GLU A 263 -4.89 -6.30 -24.88
N LEU A 264 -5.36 -5.72 -23.78
CA LEU A 264 -5.86 -4.35 -23.78
C LEU A 264 -4.69 -3.35 -23.82
N GLU A 265 -4.64 -2.58 -24.88
CA GLU A 265 -3.72 -1.45 -24.98
C GLU A 265 -4.03 -0.43 -23.87
N TRP A 266 -2.98 0.20 -23.35
CA TRP A 266 -3.08 1.11 -22.19
C TRP A 266 -3.93 2.36 -22.47
N ASP A 267 -3.98 2.87 -23.72
CA ASP A 267 -4.77 4.01 -24.17
C ASP A 267 -6.19 3.64 -24.64
N ASN A 268 -6.55 2.37 -24.55
CA ASN A 268 -7.88 1.90 -24.91
C ASN A 268 -8.91 2.32 -23.87
N GLN A 269 -10.01 2.95 -24.31
CA GLN A 269 -11.11 3.34 -23.42
C GLN A 269 -11.69 2.15 -22.62
N HIS A 270 -11.71 0.94 -23.19
CA HIS A 270 -12.17 -0.25 -22.50
C HIS A 270 -11.30 -0.58 -21.28
N ALA A 271 -9.98 -0.33 -21.35
CA ALA A 271 -9.09 -0.48 -20.21
C ALA A 271 -9.53 0.42 -19.04
N MET A 272 -9.91 1.66 -19.34
CA MET A 272 -10.37 2.64 -18.35
C MET A 272 -11.80 2.37 -17.84
N VAL A 273 -12.71 1.94 -18.69
CA VAL A 273 -14.11 1.74 -18.30
C VAL A 273 -14.26 0.50 -17.41
N TRP A 274 -13.82 -0.66 -17.86
CA TRP A 274 -14.03 -1.93 -17.16
C TRP A 274 -12.73 -2.66 -16.80
N GLY A 275 -11.65 -2.53 -17.60
CA GLY A 275 -10.40 -3.28 -17.42
C GLY A 275 -9.80 -3.10 -16.02
N ILE A 276 -9.64 -1.85 -15.56
CA ILE A 276 -9.15 -1.54 -14.22
C ILE A 276 -10.01 -2.22 -13.14
N THR A 277 -11.35 -2.11 -13.23
CA THR A 277 -12.26 -2.70 -12.24
C THR A 277 -12.17 -4.23 -12.21
N VAL A 278 -12.02 -4.88 -13.37
CA VAL A 278 -11.83 -6.33 -13.46
C VAL A 278 -10.51 -6.74 -12.81
N VAL A 279 -9.42 -5.98 -13.04
CA VAL A 279 -8.13 -6.24 -12.40
C VAL A 279 -8.20 -6.00 -10.90
N GLU A 280 -8.87 -4.95 -10.44
CA GLU A 280 -9.12 -4.72 -9.01
C GLU A 280 -9.84 -5.91 -8.38
N CYS A 281 -10.92 -6.40 -9.00
CA CYS A 281 -11.65 -7.59 -8.52
C CYS A 281 -10.77 -8.85 -8.53
N ALA A 282 -9.97 -9.06 -9.58
CA ALA A 282 -9.04 -10.17 -9.64
C ALA A 282 -7.98 -10.10 -8.52
N ALA A 283 -7.43 -8.91 -8.26
CA ALA A 283 -6.49 -8.68 -7.15
C ALA A 283 -7.14 -8.98 -5.79
N LEU A 284 -8.41 -8.57 -5.56
CA LEU A 284 -9.15 -8.90 -4.35
C LEU A 284 -9.30 -10.42 -4.16
N VAL A 285 -9.62 -11.15 -5.23
CA VAL A 285 -9.75 -12.62 -5.19
C VAL A 285 -8.41 -13.27 -4.87
N VAL A 286 -7.29 -12.80 -5.46
CA VAL A 286 -5.94 -13.30 -5.14
C VAL A 286 -5.60 -13.00 -3.68
N LEU A 287 -5.87 -11.79 -3.20
CA LEU A 287 -5.62 -11.42 -1.80
C LEU A 287 -6.44 -12.29 -0.83
N LEU A 288 -7.69 -12.60 -1.15
CA LEU A 288 -8.51 -13.54 -0.37
C LEU A 288 -7.92 -14.95 -0.37
N ALA A 289 -7.47 -15.41 -1.53
CA ALA A 289 -6.91 -16.77 -1.66
C ALA A 289 -5.65 -16.95 -0.82
N VAL A 290 -4.76 -15.95 -0.79
CA VAL A 290 -3.47 -16.04 -0.10
C VAL A 290 -3.54 -15.77 1.41
N GLN A 291 -4.69 -15.39 1.95
CA GLN A 291 -4.87 -15.28 3.42
C GLN A 291 -4.71 -16.64 4.11
N LYS A 292 -4.97 -17.73 3.42
CA LYS A 292 -4.67 -19.07 3.92
C LYS A 292 -3.38 -19.57 3.26
N PRO A 293 -2.39 -20.10 4.00
CA PRO A 293 -1.09 -20.49 3.48
C PRO A 293 -1.16 -21.88 2.81
N THR A 294 -2.06 -22.06 1.84
CA THR A 294 -2.26 -23.34 1.12
C THR A 294 -2.78 -23.09 -0.29
N GLY A 295 -2.44 -23.96 -1.22
CA GLY A 295 -2.93 -23.99 -2.59
C GLY A 295 -1.94 -23.41 -3.60
N LEU A 296 -2.17 -23.75 -4.88
CA LEU A 296 -1.25 -23.46 -5.98
C LEU A 296 -0.87 -21.98 -6.08
N VAL A 297 -1.84 -21.05 -5.97
CA VAL A 297 -1.58 -19.61 -6.04
C VAL A 297 -0.67 -19.16 -4.91
N TYR A 298 -0.88 -19.66 -3.68
CA TYR A 298 -0.01 -19.35 -2.55
C TYR A 298 1.41 -19.88 -2.78
N GLU A 299 1.56 -21.12 -3.24
CA GLU A 299 2.86 -21.74 -3.51
C GLU A 299 3.62 -21.01 -4.62
N MET A 300 2.95 -20.64 -5.70
CA MET A 300 3.55 -19.85 -6.78
C MET A 300 4.04 -18.48 -6.28
N LEU A 301 3.20 -17.77 -5.52
CA LEU A 301 3.55 -16.46 -4.99
C LEU A 301 4.62 -16.52 -3.89
N THR A 302 4.78 -17.66 -3.22
CA THR A 302 5.84 -17.83 -2.21
C THR A 302 7.15 -18.37 -2.77
N ALA A 303 7.28 -18.49 -4.10
CA ALA A 303 8.55 -18.81 -4.72
C ALA A 303 9.63 -17.77 -4.35
N PRO A 304 10.84 -18.19 -3.93
CA PRO A 304 11.87 -17.30 -3.37
C PRO A 304 12.23 -16.12 -4.27
N LEU A 305 12.19 -16.32 -5.60
CA LEU A 305 12.47 -15.26 -6.57
C LEU A 305 11.45 -14.12 -6.45
N PHE A 306 10.15 -14.43 -6.48
CA PHE A 306 9.09 -13.42 -6.41
C PHE A 306 9.08 -12.71 -5.07
N ILE A 307 9.31 -13.42 -3.96
CA ILE A 307 9.43 -12.79 -2.63
C ILE A 307 10.57 -11.76 -2.62
N LYS A 308 11.76 -12.13 -3.14
CA LYS A 308 12.91 -11.21 -3.18
C LYS A 308 12.66 -9.99 -4.07
N LEU A 309 12.09 -10.20 -5.26
CA LEU A 309 11.69 -9.10 -6.14
C LEU A 309 10.65 -8.19 -5.47
N GLY A 310 9.69 -8.76 -4.77
CA GLY A 310 8.67 -8.00 -4.05
C GLY A 310 9.23 -7.20 -2.88
N GLN A 311 10.20 -7.72 -2.15
CA GLN A 311 10.88 -7.00 -1.06
C GLN A 311 11.67 -5.79 -1.58
N LEU A 312 12.20 -5.88 -2.80
CA LEU A 312 12.94 -4.81 -3.47
C LEU A 312 12.07 -3.99 -4.44
N SER A 313 10.77 -4.32 -4.57
CA SER A 313 9.89 -3.78 -5.61
C SER A 313 9.83 -2.26 -5.67
N TYR A 314 9.89 -1.56 -4.52
CA TYR A 314 9.90 -0.11 -4.48
C TYR A 314 11.16 0.47 -5.15
N GLY A 315 12.32 -0.01 -4.78
CA GLY A 315 13.56 0.43 -5.42
C GLY A 315 13.62 0.03 -6.91
N ILE A 316 13.21 -1.20 -7.25
CA ILE A 316 13.12 -1.63 -8.66
C ILE A 316 12.19 -0.70 -9.43
N TYR A 317 11.04 -0.32 -8.85
CA TYR A 317 10.09 0.60 -9.46
C TYR A 317 10.68 1.98 -9.73
N LEU A 318 11.49 2.52 -8.82
CA LEU A 318 12.17 3.80 -9.03
C LEU A 318 13.17 3.73 -10.20
N TRP A 319 14.00 2.69 -10.24
CA TRP A 319 15.11 2.60 -11.19
C TRP A 319 14.72 2.05 -12.57
N HIS A 320 13.64 1.23 -12.68
CA HIS A 320 13.37 0.50 -13.94
C HIS A 320 13.07 1.41 -15.12
N TYR A 321 12.31 2.49 -14.93
CA TYR A 321 11.82 3.29 -16.05
C TYR A 321 12.94 3.97 -16.85
N PRO A 322 13.85 4.75 -16.24
CA PRO A 322 14.96 5.34 -16.99
C PRO A 322 15.91 4.27 -17.55
N VAL A 323 16.13 3.15 -16.82
CA VAL A 323 16.96 2.04 -17.32
C VAL A 323 16.32 1.39 -18.55
N VAL A 324 15.03 1.05 -18.48
CA VAL A 324 14.31 0.45 -19.61
C VAL A 324 14.20 1.42 -20.78
N ARG A 325 13.92 2.71 -20.53
CA ARG A 325 13.88 3.77 -21.56
C ARG A 325 15.21 3.87 -22.32
N TYR A 326 16.32 3.80 -21.60
CA TYR A 326 17.65 3.81 -22.20
C TYR A 326 17.92 2.55 -23.04
N LEU A 327 17.65 1.37 -22.47
CA LEU A 327 17.94 0.10 -23.14
C LEU A 327 17.07 -0.14 -24.38
N ARG A 328 15.80 0.21 -24.35
CA ARG A 328 14.88 -0.04 -25.48
C ARG A 328 15.18 0.80 -26.72
N ALA A 329 16.04 1.82 -26.62
CA ALA A 329 16.49 2.58 -27.78
C ALA A 329 17.35 1.74 -28.73
N ASP A 330 18.18 0.84 -28.17
CA ASP A 330 19.18 0.09 -28.93
C ASP A 330 18.98 -1.43 -28.89
N TYR A 331 18.19 -1.95 -27.96
CA TYR A 331 18.03 -3.39 -27.74
C TYR A 331 16.61 -3.87 -28.00
N SER A 332 16.50 -5.15 -28.42
CA SER A 332 15.21 -5.83 -28.54
C SER A 332 14.54 -6.01 -27.17
N TRP A 333 13.22 -6.15 -27.16
CA TRP A 333 12.45 -6.27 -25.91
C TRP A 333 12.93 -7.38 -24.96
N PRO A 334 13.34 -8.62 -25.38
CA PRO A 334 13.80 -9.62 -24.44
C PRO A 334 15.08 -9.19 -23.71
N VAL A 335 16.02 -8.57 -24.43
CA VAL A 335 17.26 -8.05 -23.87
C VAL A 335 16.96 -6.90 -22.91
N THR A 336 16.07 -5.99 -23.31
CA THR A 336 15.61 -4.87 -22.47
C THR A 336 14.98 -5.37 -21.18
N VAL A 337 14.13 -6.41 -21.22
CA VAL A 337 13.50 -7.00 -20.03
C VAL A 337 14.56 -7.60 -19.12
N VAL A 338 15.46 -8.44 -19.64
CA VAL A 338 16.47 -9.13 -18.82
C VAL A 338 17.44 -8.13 -18.20
N LEU A 339 18.05 -7.27 -19.01
CA LEU A 339 19.00 -6.25 -18.53
C LEU A 339 18.32 -5.21 -17.65
N GLY A 340 17.12 -4.77 -18.03
CA GLY A 340 16.30 -3.84 -17.23
C GLY A 340 16.02 -4.38 -15.83
N LEU A 341 15.60 -5.64 -15.73
CA LEU A 341 15.36 -6.29 -14.45
C LEU A 341 16.64 -6.45 -13.62
N LEU A 342 17.72 -6.92 -14.26
CA LEU A 342 19.00 -7.13 -13.56
C LEU A 342 19.60 -5.81 -13.04
N ILE A 343 19.69 -4.78 -13.90
CA ILE A 343 20.26 -3.48 -13.54
C ILE A 343 19.39 -2.81 -12.45
N SER A 344 18.08 -2.75 -12.65
CA SER A 344 17.16 -2.12 -11.68
C SER A 344 17.17 -2.85 -10.34
N THR A 345 17.27 -4.18 -10.34
CA THR A 345 17.38 -4.97 -9.11
C THR A 345 18.73 -4.72 -8.40
N ALA A 346 19.83 -4.63 -9.16
CA ALA A 346 21.14 -4.32 -8.59
C ALA A 346 21.17 -2.92 -7.95
N LEU A 347 20.65 -1.90 -8.66
CA LEU A 347 20.54 -0.54 -8.15
C LEU A 347 19.62 -0.44 -6.94
N SER A 348 18.48 -1.15 -6.97
CA SER A 348 17.57 -1.25 -5.84
C SER A 348 18.23 -1.91 -4.62
N ALA A 349 18.96 -3.00 -4.82
CA ALA A 349 19.69 -3.66 -3.74
C ALA A 349 20.76 -2.73 -3.16
N LEU A 350 21.53 -2.04 -4.00
CA LEU A 350 22.53 -1.06 -3.56
C LEU A 350 21.87 0.05 -2.73
N SER A 351 20.79 0.66 -3.21
CA SER A 351 19.99 1.66 -2.48
C SER A 351 19.52 1.12 -1.11
N PHE A 352 18.95 -0.08 -1.12
CA PHE A 352 18.41 -0.71 0.09
C PHE A 352 19.48 -0.96 1.16
N TYR A 353 20.61 -1.56 0.78
CA TYR A 353 21.67 -1.92 1.74
C TYR A 353 22.49 -0.72 2.23
N THR A 354 22.52 0.38 1.49
CA THR A 354 23.25 1.60 1.87
C THR A 354 22.34 2.60 2.58
N VAL A 355 21.46 3.26 1.83
CA VAL A 355 20.70 4.43 2.29
C VAL A 355 19.44 4.05 3.05
N GLU A 356 18.62 3.12 2.50
CA GLU A 356 17.33 2.81 3.10
C GLU A 356 17.50 2.10 4.46
N ARG A 357 18.38 1.12 4.53
CA ARG A 357 18.67 0.40 5.79
C ARG A 357 19.21 1.32 6.88
N TRP A 358 20.00 2.33 6.50
CA TRP A 358 20.46 3.35 7.42
C TRP A 358 19.30 4.22 7.92
N ALA A 359 18.47 4.72 7.01
CA ALA A 359 17.32 5.56 7.34
C ALA A 359 16.27 4.83 8.22
N MET A 360 16.06 3.52 7.98
CA MET A 360 15.15 2.71 8.78
C MET A 360 15.56 2.61 10.27
N ARG A 361 16.83 2.79 10.62
CA ARG A 361 17.26 2.87 12.03
C ARG A 361 16.64 4.07 12.75
N TYR A 362 16.50 5.19 12.07
CA TYR A 362 15.84 6.40 12.62
C TYR A 362 14.32 6.26 12.67
N ARG A 363 13.72 5.49 11.76
CA ARG A 363 12.30 5.15 11.81
C ARG A 363 11.89 4.54 13.15
N ASP A 364 12.70 3.66 13.70
CA ASP A 364 12.38 2.88 14.89
C ASP A 364 12.96 3.49 16.18
N ALA A 365 13.86 4.46 16.09
CA ALA A 365 14.52 5.09 17.25
C ALA A 365 13.54 5.78 18.23
N GLY A 366 12.39 6.27 17.75
CA GLY A 366 11.33 6.86 18.59
C GLY A 366 10.25 5.90 19.06
N SER A 367 10.37 4.60 18.75
CA SER A 367 9.35 3.57 19.02
C SER A 367 9.77 2.62 20.14
N ARG A 368 10.78 2.95 20.96
CA ARG A 368 11.11 2.09 22.11
C ARG A 368 9.87 2.02 23.00
N PRO A 369 9.29 0.83 23.21
CA PRO A 369 8.24 0.67 24.20
C PRO A 369 8.81 1.18 25.53
N ALA A 370 8.01 1.96 26.28
CA ALA A 370 8.34 2.26 27.66
C ALA A 370 8.71 0.92 28.32
N ARG A 371 9.91 0.86 28.89
CA ARG A 371 10.38 -0.33 29.64
C ARG A 371 9.23 -0.72 30.57
N GLN A 372 8.61 -1.87 30.32
CA GLN A 372 7.68 -2.42 31.29
C GLN A 372 8.45 -2.48 32.62
N PRO A 373 7.88 -1.94 33.73
CA PRO A 373 8.50 -2.09 35.04
C PRO A 373 8.71 -3.59 35.25
N GLN A 374 9.93 -4.00 35.45
CA GLN A 374 10.20 -5.39 35.84
C GLN A 374 9.39 -5.66 37.10
N PRO A 375 8.64 -6.78 37.18
CA PRO A 375 7.96 -7.14 38.39
C PRO A 375 9.01 -7.13 39.51
N ARG A 376 8.75 -6.32 40.56
CA ARG A 376 9.59 -6.34 41.78
C ARG A 376 9.70 -7.78 42.21
N LYS A 377 10.90 -8.32 42.23
CA LYS A 377 11.16 -9.59 42.90
C LYS A 377 10.73 -9.39 44.36
N GLU A 378 9.67 -10.05 44.76
CA GLU A 378 9.31 -10.14 46.17
C GLU A 378 10.52 -10.73 46.97
N PRO A 379 10.91 -10.12 48.10
CA PRO A 379 11.95 -10.67 48.92
C PRO A 379 11.48 -12.04 49.41
N ALA A 380 12.28 -13.08 49.12
CA ALA A 380 12.06 -14.41 49.60
C ALA A 380 11.89 -14.37 51.13
N LEU A 381 10.71 -14.74 51.64
CA LEU A 381 10.46 -14.97 53.02
C LEU A 381 11.43 -16.06 53.50
N ARG A 382 12.39 -15.65 54.34
CA ARG A 382 13.27 -16.60 55.06
C ARG A 382 12.35 -17.44 55.96
N GLU A 383 12.17 -18.69 55.60
CA GLU A 383 11.67 -19.70 56.54
C GLU A 383 12.64 -19.79 57.72
N ALA A 384 12.23 -19.25 58.85
CA ALA A 384 12.89 -19.46 60.09
C ALA A 384 12.56 -20.88 60.58
N THR A 385 13.47 -21.81 60.33
CA THR A 385 13.52 -23.10 60.98
C THR A 385 13.66 -22.87 62.48
N ARG A 386 12.58 -23.12 63.25
CA ARG A 386 12.73 -23.42 64.66
C ARG A 386 12.84 -24.91 64.79
N GLY A 387 14.05 -25.32 65.15
CA GLY A 387 14.27 -26.62 65.76
C GLY A 387 13.94 -26.57 67.24
N SER A 388 13.28 -27.55 67.71
CA SER A 388 13.44 -28.23 69.00
C SER A 388 12.56 -29.46 69.01
#